data_bd2b899577c382a62c610a2ad0f33693
#
_entry.id   bd2b899577c382a62c610a2ad0f33693
#
_cell.length_a   1.000
_cell.length_b   1.000
_cell.length_c   1.000
_cell.angle_alpha   90.00
_cell.angle_beta   90.00
_cell.angle_gamma   90.00
#
_symmetry.space_group_name_H-M   'P 1'
#
loop_
_entity.id
_entity.type
_entity.pdbx_description
1 polymer ?
#
loop_
_entity_poly.entity_id
_entity_poly.type
_entity_poly.pdbx_seq_one_letter_code
_entity_poly.pdbx_strand_id
1 'polypeptide(L)'
;FDKEGNLWKVNDETPSSAPAQQSLIEYSKDGEWISHHQAALTATKDNENKSFASMECLTFDSRDLLWFVNAHYTAPALCCYQPSSKTLLVYKSFINQDGTDMAPTSIQYVTEDKNHNIWVGTNLNTFMIESNQVGKEDATFSQIKVPRNDGTNYADYLLEGVSISAIVIDSGTRKWFGTKGNGVYLISADNINQIHHFTTAYSKLLSDNIESMAINEKT
;
A
#
# COMPACT_ATOMS: atom_id res chain seq x y z
N PHE A 1 -9.23 -7.18 -10.19
CA PHE A 1 -9.14 -8.24 -11.21
C PHE A 1 -7.68 -8.44 -11.58
N ASP A 2 -7.30 -9.70 -11.89
CA ASP A 2 -6.02 -9.98 -12.53
C ASP A 2 -6.07 -9.70 -14.06
N LYS A 3 -4.96 -9.91 -14.75
CA LYS A 3 -4.87 -9.67 -16.21
C LYS A 3 -5.68 -10.67 -17.06
N GLU A 4 -6.02 -11.84 -16.50
CA GLU A 4 -6.88 -12.84 -17.14
C GLU A 4 -8.37 -12.52 -16.97
N GLY A 5 -8.73 -11.57 -16.10
CA GLY A 5 -10.09 -11.15 -15.80
C GLY A 5 -10.75 -11.91 -14.64
N ASN A 6 -9.97 -12.64 -13.83
CA ASN A 6 -10.46 -13.27 -12.63
C ASN A 6 -10.63 -12.25 -11.51
N LEU A 7 -11.68 -12.40 -10.70
CA LEU A 7 -11.92 -11.56 -9.52
C LEU A 7 -11.20 -12.15 -8.30
N TRP A 8 -10.43 -11.33 -7.61
CA TRP A 8 -9.75 -11.71 -6.38
C TRP A 8 -10.37 -11.02 -5.16
N LYS A 9 -10.45 -11.75 -4.06
CA LYS A 9 -11.00 -11.26 -2.79
C LYS A 9 -10.19 -11.81 -1.62
N VAL A 10 -9.99 -10.97 -0.60
CA VAL A 10 -9.52 -11.37 0.74
C VAL A 10 -10.73 -11.42 1.67
N ASN A 11 -10.80 -12.43 2.51
CA ASN A 11 -11.81 -12.56 3.55
C ASN A 11 -11.20 -12.19 4.90
N ASP A 12 -11.74 -11.15 5.50
CA ASP A 12 -11.37 -10.72 6.83
C ASP A 12 -11.78 -11.75 7.89
N GLU A 13 -11.04 -11.76 8.99
CA GLU A 13 -11.35 -12.55 10.19
C GLU A 13 -11.62 -14.05 9.91
N THR A 14 -10.94 -14.62 8.92
CA THR A 14 -11.08 -16.05 8.64
C THR A 14 -10.61 -16.86 9.85
N PRO A 15 -11.51 -17.55 10.58
CA PRO A 15 -11.11 -18.31 11.76
C PRO A 15 -10.29 -19.53 11.34
N SER A 16 -9.26 -19.86 12.12
CA SER A 16 -8.42 -21.05 11.89
C SER A 16 -9.19 -22.38 11.95
N SER A 17 -10.38 -22.37 12.58
CA SER A 17 -11.28 -23.52 12.69
C SER A 17 -12.30 -23.63 11.56
N ALA A 18 -12.30 -22.70 10.59
CA ALA A 18 -13.26 -22.76 9.49
C ALA A 18 -13.01 -24.00 8.63
N PRO A 19 -14.05 -24.81 8.34
CA PRO A 19 -13.89 -26.05 7.56
C PRO A 19 -13.40 -25.83 6.12
N ALA A 20 -13.69 -24.65 5.57
CA ALA A 20 -13.21 -24.20 4.27
C ALA A 20 -12.42 -22.91 4.49
N GLN A 21 -11.19 -23.04 4.89
CA GLN A 21 -10.30 -21.89 5.07
C GLN A 21 -10.14 -21.18 3.74
N GLN A 22 -10.63 -19.95 3.65
CA GLN A 22 -10.68 -19.17 2.41
C GLN A 22 -10.28 -17.72 2.69
N SER A 23 -9.08 -17.53 3.27
CA SER A 23 -8.56 -16.19 3.54
C SER A 23 -8.29 -15.40 2.26
N LEU A 24 -7.94 -16.07 1.18
CA LEU A 24 -7.74 -15.50 -0.16
C LEU A 24 -8.41 -16.40 -1.18
N ILE A 25 -9.26 -15.82 -2.01
CA ILE A 25 -10.05 -16.55 -3.02
C ILE A 25 -10.01 -15.85 -4.37
N GLU A 26 -10.13 -16.64 -5.42
CA GLU A 26 -10.27 -16.23 -6.80
C GLU A 26 -11.63 -16.72 -7.32
N TYR A 27 -12.35 -15.88 -8.02
CA TYR A 27 -13.47 -16.26 -8.86
C TYR A 27 -13.02 -16.17 -10.31
N SER A 28 -12.83 -17.34 -10.92
CA SER A 28 -12.31 -17.43 -12.29
C SER A 28 -13.30 -16.87 -13.29
N LYS A 29 -12.82 -16.42 -14.44
CA LYS A 29 -13.67 -16.00 -15.56
C LYS A 29 -14.61 -17.12 -16.06
N ASP A 30 -14.26 -18.38 -15.79
CA ASP A 30 -15.07 -19.55 -16.15
C ASP A 30 -16.13 -19.89 -15.11
N GLY A 31 -16.23 -19.08 -14.03
CA GLY A 31 -17.27 -19.17 -13.01
C GLY A 31 -16.96 -20.11 -11.84
N GLU A 32 -15.70 -20.46 -11.65
CA GLU A 32 -15.28 -21.34 -10.55
C GLU A 32 -14.63 -20.57 -9.40
N TRP A 33 -14.92 -21.00 -8.16
CA TRP A 33 -14.26 -20.50 -6.97
C TRP A 33 -12.99 -21.33 -6.69
N ILE A 34 -11.84 -20.67 -6.61
CA ILE A 34 -10.54 -21.27 -6.35
C ILE A 34 -10.00 -20.71 -5.04
N SER A 35 -9.61 -21.59 -4.12
CA SER A 35 -9.01 -21.19 -2.85
C SER A 35 -7.49 -21.03 -2.99
N HIS A 36 -7.02 -19.87 -2.59
CA HIS A 36 -5.61 -19.55 -2.41
C HIS A 36 -5.30 -19.33 -0.92
N HIS A 37 -5.95 -20.11 -0.07
CA HIS A 37 -5.88 -19.95 1.38
C HIS A 37 -4.43 -19.86 1.88
N GLN A 38 -4.19 -18.88 2.74
CA GLN A 38 -2.92 -18.64 3.42
C GLN A 38 -3.12 -18.70 4.94
N ALA A 39 -2.51 -19.67 5.60
CA ALA A 39 -2.63 -19.84 7.07
C ALA A 39 -2.16 -18.58 7.83
N ALA A 40 -1.19 -17.85 7.30
CA ALA A 40 -0.69 -16.62 7.88
C ALA A 40 -1.74 -15.50 7.96
N LEU A 41 -2.80 -15.57 7.15
CA LEU A 41 -3.91 -14.59 7.12
C LEU A 41 -5.09 -15.01 8.01
N THR A 42 -4.96 -16.05 8.82
CA THR A 42 -6.04 -16.50 9.69
C THR A 42 -5.87 -16.01 11.12
N ALA A 43 -6.99 -15.74 11.79
CA ALA A 43 -6.99 -15.52 13.22
C ALA A 43 -6.69 -16.84 13.94
N THR A 44 -5.69 -16.86 14.81
CA THR A 44 -5.40 -18.00 15.70
C THR A 44 -5.79 -17.66 17.13
N LYS A 45 -5.94 -18.69 17.99
CA LYS A 45 -6.19 -18.46 19.42
C LYS A 45 -5.11 -17.60 20.09
N ASP A 46 -3.88 -17.71 19.61
CA ASP A 46 -2.75 -16.92 20.09
C ASP A 46 -2.72 -15.51 19.49
N ASN A 47 -3.57 -15.25 18.50
CA ASN A 47 -3.72 -14.01 17.75
C ASN A 47 -5.07 -13.31 17.96
N GLU A 48 -5.81 -13.62 19.01
CA GLU A 48 -7.16 -13.06 19.25
C GLU A 48 -7.21 -11.52 19.19
N ASN A 49 -6.06 -10.87 19.44
CA ASN A 49 -5.89 -9.42 19.32
C ASN A 49 -5.03 -8.99 18.12
N LYS A 50 -4.70 -9.90 17.19
CA LYS A 50 -3.83 -9.65 16.03
C LYS A 50 -4.46 -10.27 14.79
N SER A 51 -5.69 -9.90 14.51
CA SER A 51 -6.41 -10.43 13.38
C SER A 51 -6.11 -9.67 12.09
N PHE A 52 -6.16 -10.37 10.97
CA PHE A 52 -6.26 -9.76 9.65
C PHE A 52 -7.73 -9.37 9.41
N ALA A 53 -8.17 -8.32 10.11
CA ALA A 53 -9.57 -7.89 10.20
C ALA A 53 -9.91 -6.66 9.34
N SER A 54 -8.94 -6.13 8.62
CA SER A 54 -9.12 -4.97 7.72
C SER A 54 -8.22 -5.13 6.50
N MET A 55 -8.46 -6.18 5.71
CA MET A 55 -7.69 -6.44 4.50
C MET A 55 -8.27 -5.66 3.33
N GLU A 56 -7.51 -4.69 2.84
CA GLU A 56 -7.95 -3.67 1.89
C GLU A 56 -6.95 -3.49 0.75
N CYS A 57 -7.34 -2.66 -0.24
CA CYS A 57 -6.45 -2.17 -1.29
C CYS A 57 -5.81 -3.29 -2.14
N LEU A 58 -6.62 -4.29 -2.56
CA LEU A 58 -6.14 -5.36 -3.43
C LEU A 58 -5.79 -4.80 -4.81
N THR A 59 -4.54 -4.99 -5.22
CA THR A 59 -4.07 -4.59 -6.55
C THR A 59 -3.02 -5.55 -7.07
N PHE A 60 -3.08 -5.86 -8.38
CA PHE A 60 -2.00 -6.58 -9.06
C PHE A 60 -0.97 -5.59 -9.57
N ASP A 61 0.30 -5.93 -9.41
CA ASP A 61 1.37 -5.23 -10.10
C ASP A 61 1.63 -5.81 -11.50
N SER A 62 2.51 -5.20 -12.25
CA SER A 62 2.87 -5.63 -13.60
C SER A 62 3.57 -7.00 -13.67
N ARG A 63 3.99 -7.55 -12.52
CA ARG A 63 4.62 -8.88 -12.38
C ARG A 63 3.64 -9.97 -12.01
N ASP A 64 2.33 -9.65 -11.94
CA ASP A 64 1.26 -10.52 -11.43
C ASP A 64 1.40 -10.87 -9.93
N LEU A 65 2.04 -10.01 -9.15
CA LEU A 65 2.01 -10.09 -7.71
C LEU A 65 0.76 -9.38 -7.18
N LEU A 66 0.00 -10.04 -6.33
CA LEU A 66 -1.16 -9.47 -5.66
C LEU A 66 -0.71 -8.78 -4.37
N TRP A 67 -0.87 -7.48 -4.33
CA TRP A 67 -0.60 -6.63 -3.18
C TRP A 67 -1.89 -6.29 -2.46
N PHE A 68 -1.85 -6.28 -1.13
CA PHE A 68 -2.92 -5.80 -0.27
C PHE A 68 -2.38 -5.40 1.09
N VAL A 69 -3.16 -4.66 1.86
CA VAL A 69 -2.78 -4.22 3.19
C VAL A 69 -3.71 -4.82 4.24
N ASN A 70 -3.20 -5.06 5.44
CA ASN A 70 -4.01 -5.19 6.63
C ASN A 70 -3.94 -3.88 7.40
N ALA A 71 -5.01 -3.09 7.35
CA ALA A 71 -5.09 -1.79 8.01
C ALA A 71 -5.44 -1.89 9.50
N HIS A 72 -5.68 -3.09 10.03
CA HIS A 72 -6.04 -3.28 11.43
C HIS A 72 -4.88 -2.94 12.37
N TYR A 73 -5.14 -2.07 13.35
CA TYR A 73 -4.12 -1.48 14.23
C TYR A 73 -3.34 -2.49 15.08
N THR A 74 -3.88 -3.68 15.34
CA THR A 74 -3.19 -4.72 16.13
C THR A 74 -2.21 -5.56 15.31
N ALA A 75 -2.36 -5.58 13.99
CA ALA A 75 -1.52 -6.36 13.09
C ALA A 75 -1.32 -5.66 11.73
N PRO A 76 -0.91 -4.37 11.72
CA PRO A 76 -0.70 -3.68 10.45
C PRO A 76 0.35 -4.43 9.63
N ALA A 77 0.05 -4.68 8.35
CA ALA A 77 0.95 -5.41 7.47
C ALA A 77 0.75 -5.02 6.01
N LEU A 78 1.84 -5.03 5.25
CA LEU A 78 1.80 -5.08 3.79
C LEU A 78 1.96 -6.53 3.37
N CYS A 79 1.07 -7.00 2.50
CA CYS A 79 1.08 -8.38 1.99
C CYS A 79 1.39 -8.39 0.50
N CYS A 80 2.24 -9.32 0.08
CA CYS A 80 2.55 -9.61 -1.30
C CYS A 80 2.35 -11.09 -1.56
N TYR A 81 1.37 -11.44 -2.38
CA TYR A 81 1.07 -12.83 -2.73
C TYR A 81 1.42 -13.10 -4.19
N GLN A 82 2.14 -14.18 -4.43
CA GLN A 82 2.46 -14.67 -5.77
C GLN A 82 1.56 -15.86 -6.12
N PRO A 83 0.55 -15.71 -6.98
CA PRO A 83 -0.39 -16.77 -7.31
C PRO A 83 0.26 -18.03 -7.90
N SER A 84 1.26 -17.86 -8.77
CA SER A 84 1.92 -18.96 -9.47
C SER A 84 2.67 -19.92 -8.55
N SER A 85 3.30 -19.42 -7.49
CA SER A 85 4.02 -20.23 -6.48
C SER A 85 3.23 -20.44 -5.20
N LYS A 86 2.09 -19.76 -5.05
CA LYS A 86 1.27 -19.73 -3.81
C LYS A 86 2.07 -19.22 -2.59
N THR A 87 3.04 -18.34 -2.81
CA THR A 87 3.89 -17.78 -1.76
C THR A 87 3.34 -16.45 -1.28
N LEU A 88 3.24 -16.27 0.04
CA LEU A 88 2.83 -15.04 0.68
C LEU A 88 3.99 -14.45 1.48
N LEU A 89 4.32 -13.20 1.21
CA LEU A 89 5.19 -12.37 2.04
C LEU A 89 4.34 -11.42 2.89
N VAL A 90 4.69 -11.26 4.17
CA VAL A 90 4.00 -10.40 5.12
C VAL A 90 5.01 -9.48 5.78
N TYR A 91 5.03 -8.21 5.39
CA TYR A 91 5.92 -7.19 5.93
C TYR A 91 5.19 -6.46 7.06
N LYS A 92 5.67 -6.64 8.30
CA LYS A 92 5.11 -6.01 9.53
C LYS A 92 5.92 -4.82 10.00
N SER A 93 7.18 -4.74 9.59
CA SER A 93 8.07 -3.61 9.79
C SER A 93 8.83 -3.33 8.50
N PHE A 94 9.32 -2.11 8.36
CA PHE A 94 9.95 -1.63 7.14
C PHE A 94 11.37 -1.18 7.44
N ILE A 95 12.36 -1.93 6.99
CA ILE A 95 13.77 -1.52 7.09
C ILE A 95 14.03 -0.50 5.98
N ASN A 96 14.36 0.73 6.35
CA ASN A 96 14.64 1.76 5.38
C ASN A 96 16.07 1.68 4.82
N GLN A 97 16.41 2.54 3.86
CA GLN A 97 17.72 2.59 3.22
C GLN A 97 18.88 2.94 4.17
N ASP A 98 18.58 3.47 5.35
CA ASP A 98 19.57 3.80 6.38
C ASP A 98 19.68 2.67 7.43
N GLY A 99 19.00 1.53 7.22
CA GLY A 99 18.96 0.38 8.12
C GLY A 99 18.07 0.58 9.36
N THR A 100 17.24 1.60 9.37
CA THR A 100 16.31 1.86 10.49
C THR A 100 15.06 1.03 10.31
N ASP A 101 14.66 0.33 11.36
CA ASP A 101 13.39 -0.39 11.42
C ASP A 101 12.26 0.58 11.73
N MET A 102 11.38 0.77 10.77
CA MET A 102 10.19 1.61 10.85
C MET A 102 8.97 0.70 11.03
N ALA A 103 8.26 0.87 12.14
CA ALA A 103 7.06 0.08 12.45
C ALA A 103 5.82 0.97 12.38
N PRO A 104 5.21 1.17 11.20
CA PRO A 104 3.96 1.93 11.11
C PRO A 104 2.84 1.20 11.88
N THR A 105 2.02 1.97 12.58
CA THR A 105 0.86 1.43 13.30
C THR A 105 -0.38 1.33 12.42
N SER A 106 -0.31 1.82 11.18
CA SER A 106 -1.34 1.65 10.16
C SER A 106 -0.71 1.69 8.78
N ILE A 107 -1.05 0.71 7.96
CA ILE A 107 -0.69 0.63 6.53
C ILE A 107 -2.01 0.69 5.77
N GLN A 108 -2.18 1.66 4.87
CA GLN A 108 -3.48 2.02 4.34
C GLN A 108 -3.60 1.89 2.83
N TYR A 109 -2.48 1.98 2.12
CA TYR A 109 -2.52 1.97 0.66
C TYR A 109 -1.29 1.33 0.05
N VAL A 110 -1.46 0.69 -1.10
CA VAL A 110 -0.37 0.16 -1.92
C VAL A 110 -0.70 0.35 -3.41
N THR A 111 0.29 0.74 -4.21
CA THR A 111 0.15 0.87 -5.66
C THR A 111 1.50 0.78 -6.35
N GLU A 112 1.51 0.39 -7.62
CA GLU A 112 2.71 0.37 -8.47
C GLU A 112 2.81 1.68 -9.27
N ASP A 113 4.04 2.20 -9.42
CA ASP A 113 4.32 3.30 -10.33
C ASP A 113 4.77 2.81 -11.72
N LYS A 114 4.93 3.75 -12.67
CA LYS A 114 5.33 3.43 -14.06
C LYS A 114 6.78 2.94 -14.19
N ASN A 115 7.59 3.07 -13.14
CA ASN A 115 8.93 2.51 -13.05
C ASN A 115 8.94 1.15 -12.35
N HIS A 116 7.75 0.59 -12.11
CA HIS A 116 7.55 -0.69 -11.43
C HIS A 116 8.01 -0.70 -9.96
N ASN A 117 8.09 0.46 -9.31
CA ASN A 117 8.27 0.55 -7.88
C ASN A 117 6.92 0.43 -7.17
N ILE A 118 6.92 -0.13 -5.98
CA ILE A 118 5.72 -0.25 -5.15
C ILE A 118 5.72 0.86 -4.10
N TRP A 119 4.69 1.68 -4.13
CA TRP A 119 4.46 2.75 -3.17
C TRP A 119 3.50 2.30 -2.08
N VAL A 120 3.84 2.61 -0.84
CA VAL A 120 3.08 2.21 0.35
C VAL A 120 2.73 3.44 1.18
N GLY A 121 1.45 3.64 1.43
CA GLY A 121 0.94 4.71 2.29
C GLY A 121 0.73 4.21 3.72
N THR A 122 1.26 4.95 4.69
CA THR A 122 1.17 4.62 6.12
C THR A 122 0.76 5.83 6.94
N ASN A 123 0.58 5.64 8.24
CA ASN A 123 0.35 6.73 9.18
C ASN A 123 1.60 7.57 9.51
N LEU A 124 2.78 7.13 9.11
CA LEU A 124 4.04 7.85 9.36
C LEU A 124 4.46 8.72 8.18
N ASN A 125 4.31 8.19 6.97
CA ASN A 125 4.67 8.81 5.69
C ASN A 125 4.38 7.82 4.54
N THR A 126 5.01 8.05 3.37
CA THR A 126 5.05 7.11 2.27
C THR A 126 6.39 6.39 2.21
N PHE A 127 6.36 5.10 1.85
CA PHE A 127 7.53 4.28 1.56
C PHE A 127 7.49 3.79 0.12
N MET A 128 8.64 3.42 -0.42
CA MET A 128 8.78 2.86 -1.75
C MET A 128 9.66 1.61 -1.73
N ILE A 129 9.20 0.53 -2.33
CA ILE A 129 10.03 -0.64 -2.65
C ILE A 129 10.49 -0.47 -4.09
N GLU A 130 11.80 -0.34 -4.31
CA GLU A 130 12.34 -0.24 -5.66
C GLU A 130 12.08 -1.52 -6.46
N SER A 131 11.91 -1.39 -7.77
CA SER A 131 11.51 -2.50 -8.65
C SER A 131 12.42 -3.74 -8.57
N ASN A 132 13.70 -3.55 -8.27
CA ASN A 132 14.69 -4.62 -8.09
C ASN A 132 14.61 -5.30 -6.70
N GLN A 133 13.83 -4.75 -5.76
CA GLN A 133 13.59 -5.29 -4.41
C GLN A 133 12.22 -5.94 -4.27
N VAL A 134 11.32 -5.72 -5.23
CA VAL A 134 9.96 -6.24 -5.19
C VAL A 134 9.94 -7.77 -5.11
N GLY A 135 9.15 -8.32 -4.19
CA GLY A 135 9.00 -9.75 -3.98
C GLY A 135 10.11 -10.40 -3.16
N LYS A 136 11.02 -9.63 -2.57
CA LYS A 136 12.05 -10.14 -1.65
C LYS A 136 11.57 -10.06 -0.20
N GLU A 137 11.90 -11.06 0.60
CA GLU A 137 11.58 -11.10 2.03
C GLU A 137 12.28 -9.97 2.80
N ASP A 138 13.50 -9.64 2.40
CA ASP A 138 14.36 -8.59 2.97
C ASP A 138 14.33 -7.28 2.18
N ALA A 139 13.19 -6.98 1.52
CA ALA A 139 13.04 -5.76 0.73
C ALA A 139 13.32 -4.49 1.55
N THR A 140 14.07 -3.56 0.95
CA THR A 140 14.29 -2.23 1.51
C THR A 140 13.08 -1.34 1.22
N PHE A 141 12.56 -0.69 2.26
CA PHE A 141 11.47 0.27 2.19
C PHE A 141 12.02 1.69 2.18
N SER A 142 12.36 2.19 1.00
CA SER A 142 13.00 3.49 0.84
C SER A 142 12.08 4.63 1.21
N GLN A 143 12.59 5.57 2.01
CA GLN A 143 11.96 6.86 2.25
C GLN A 143 12.62 7.91 1.36
N ILE A 144 11.83 8.61 0.57
CA ILE A 144 12.35 9.64 -0.35
C ILE A 144 12.87 10.81 0.47
N LYS A 145 14.14 11.20 0.25
CA LYS A 145 14.76 12.36 0.88
C LYS A 145 14.56 13.59 0.00
N VAL A 146 14.01 14.65 0.58
CA VAL A 146 13.72 15.92 -0.08
C VAL A 146 14.62 17.01 0.50
N PRO A 147 15.41 17.74 -0.32
CA PRO A 147 16.27 18.84 0.17
C PRO A 147 15.44 19.91 0.86
N ARG A 148 15.92 20.46 1.98
CA ARG A 148 15.23 21.54 2.72
C ARG A 148 15.18 22.85 1.97
N ASN A 149 16.12 23.09 1.07
CA ASN A 149 16.29 24.37 0.35
C ASN A 149 16.41 25.60 1.25
N ASP A 150 16.93 25.42 2.47
CA ASP A 150 17.14 26.45 3.49
C ASP A 150 18.62 26.93 3.55
N GLY A 151 19.42 26.54 2.57
CA GLY A 151 20.86 26.82 2.51
C GLY A 151 21.74 25.81 3.26
N THR A 152 21.14 24.80 3.87
CA THR A 152 21.85 23.67 4.48
C THR A 152 21.89 22.48 3.51
N ASN A 153 22.75 21.49 3.79
CA ASN A 153 22.78 20.21 3.05
C ASN A 153 21.87 19.16 3.70
N TYR A 154 20.91 19.56 4.53
CA TYR A 154 19.98 18.65 5.16
C TYR A 154 18.79 18.32 4.24
N ALA A 155 18.24 17.14 4.43
CA ALA A 155 17.04 16.66 3.77
C ALA A 155 16.04 16.15 4.81
N ASP A 156 14.76 16.34 4.52
CA ASP A 156 13.66 15.70 5.24
C ASP A 156 13.12 14.52 4.44
N TYR A 157 12.34 13.66 5.06
CA TYR A 157 11.65 12.62 4.34
C TYR A 157 10.36 13.16 3.71
N LEU A 158 10.05 12.71 2.51
CA LEU A 158 8.83 13.10 1.79
C LEU A 158 7.59 12.79 2.63
N LEU A 159 6.78 13.82 2.91
CA LEU A 159 5.53 13.73 3.69
C LEU A 159 5.72 13.09 5.08
N GLU A 160 6.85 13.35 5.74
CA GLU A 160 7.12 12.87 7.09
C GLU A 160 6.05 13.35 8.09
N GLY A 161 5.53 12.42 8.88
CA GLY A 161 4.46 12.68 9.83
C GLY A 161 3.06 12.84 9.22
N VAL A 162 2.92 12.66 7.90
CA VAL A 162 1.64 12.75 7.20
C VAL A 162 1.04 11.36 7.02
N SER A 163 -0.20 11.17 7.46
CA SER A 163 -0.92 9.90 7.27
C SER A 163 -1.49 9.82 5.85
N ILE A 164 -1.03 8.84 5.07
CA ILE A 164 -1.36 8.65 3.66
C ILE A 164 -2.49 7.66 3.52
N SER A 165 -3.63 8.09 2.99
CA SER A 165 -4.83 7.25 2.78
C SER A 165 -5.04 6.79 1.35
N ALA A 166 -4.46 7.48 0.38
CA ALA A 166 -4.57 7.11 -1.03
C ALA A 166 -3.35 7.61 -1.83
N ILE A 167 -2.95 6.86 -2.83
CA ILE A 167 -1.85 7.24 -3.74
C ILE A 167 -2.31 6.99 -5.17
N VAL A 168 -2.18 7.99 -6.03
CA VAL A 168 -2.48 7.84 -7.46
C VAL A 168 -1.32 8.40 -8.28
N ILE A 169 -0.95 7.67 -9.33
CA ILE A 169 0.12 8.04 -10.26
C ILE A 169 -0.51 8.49 -11.58
N ASP A 170 -0.25 9.72 -12.01
CA ASP A 170 -0.81 10.24 -13.25
C ASP A 170 0.01 9.86 -14.49
N SER A 171 -0.50 10.23 -15.67
CA SER A 171 0.18 9.96 -16.94
C SER A 171 1.57 10.59 -17.04
N GLY A 172 1.79 11.71 -16.34
CA GLY A 172 3.09 12.39 -16.23
C GLY A 172 4.01 11.84 -15.13
N THR A 173 3.68 10.68 -14.55
CA THR A 173 4.43 10.03 -13.44
C THR A 173 4.47 10.84 -12.14
N ARG A 174 3.67 11.91 -12.02
CA ARG A 174 3.52 12.67 -10.78
C ARG A 174 2.69 11.85 -9.79
N LYS A 175 2.96 12.03 -8.51
CA LYS A 175 2.28 11.30 -7.43
C LYS A 175 1.30 12.23 -6.73
N TRP A 176 0.09 11.75 -6.60
CA TRP A 176 -0.98 12.39 -5.86
C TRP A 176 -1.19 11.62 -4.57
N PHE A 177 -0.97 12.26 -3.43
CA PHE A 177 -1.13 11.66 -2.10
C PHE A 177 -2.35 12.25 -1.42
N GLY A 178 -3.37 11.42 -1.23
CA GLY A 178 -4.50 11.72 -0.34
C GLY A 178 -4.13 11.42 1.10
N THR A 179 -4.57 12.26 2.02
CA THR A 179 -4.15 12.19 3.41
C THR A 179 -5.32 12.19 4.39
N LYS A 180 -5.08 11.74 5.60
CA LYS A 180 -6.02 11.89 6.71
C LYS A 180 -5.77 13.22 7.42
N GLY A 181 -6.51 14.25 6.99
CA GLY A 181 -6.54 15.55 7.65
C GLY A 181 -5.64 16.64 7.06
N ASN A 182 -4.84 16.34 6.02
CA ASN A 182 -3.96 17.33 5.38
C ASN A 182 -4.28 17.55 3.89
N GLY A 183 -5.45 17.13 3.41
CA GLY A 183 -5.84 17.30 2.01
C GLY A 183 -5.06 16.44 1.03
N VAL A 184 -4.72 17.00 -0.14
CA VAL A 184 -4.06 16.30 -1.24
C VAL A 184 -2.76 16.98 -1.61
N TYR A 185 -1.67 16.21 -1.65
CA TYR A 185 -0.37 16.66 -2.15
C TYR A 185 -0.14 16.16 -3.57
N LEU A 186 0.33 17.04 -4.45
CA LEU A 186 0.83 16.71 -5.78
C LEU A 186 2.34 16.85 -5.78
N ILE A 187 3.03 15.75 -6.00
CA ILE A 187 4.49 15.65 -6.01
C ILE A 187 4.99 15.42 -7.44
N SER A 188 6.10 16.03 -7.76
CA SER A 188 6.75 15.93 -9.08
C SER A 188 7.15 14.50 -9.45
N ALA A 189 7.41 14.26 -10.73
CA ALA A 189 7.78 12.96 -11.25
C ALA A 189 9.07 12.40 -10.63
N ASP A 190 10.02 13.29 -10.30
CA ASP A 190 11.30 12.97 -9.64
C ASP A 190 11.17 12.80 -8.11
N ASN A 191 9.98 12.98 -7.55
CA ASN A 191 9.65 12.88 -6.13
C ASN A 191 10.28 13.97 -5.22
N ILE A 192 10.87 15.02 -5.78
CA ILE A 192 11.62 16.02 -5.01
C ILE A 192 10.78 17.24 -4.68
N ASN A 193 9.90 17.67 -5.62
CA ASN A 193 9.18 18.92 -5.50
C ASN A 193 7.70 18.72 -5.20
N GLN A 194 7.20 19.41 -4.18
CA GLN A 194 5.78 19.60 -4.00
C GLN A 194 5.28 20.64 -5.02
N ILE A 195 4.47 20.17 -5.99
CA ILE A 195 3.90 21.02 -7.04
C ILE A 195 2.70 21.81 -6.49
N HIS A 196 1.79 21.10 -5.81
CA HIS A 196 0.60 21.67 -5.19
C HIS A 196 0.26 20.98 -3.88
N HIS A 197 -0.42 21.74 -3.02
CA HIS A 197 -1.07 21.23 -1.81
C HIS A 197 -2.51 21.76 -1.80
N PHE A 198 -3.47 20.88 -2.00
CA PHE A 198 -4.89 21.20 -2.02
C PHE A 198 -5.48 20.93 -0.66
N THR A 199 -6.07 21.97 -0.07
CA THR A 199 -6.81 21.89 1.20
C THR A 199 -8.15 22.59 1.07
N THR A 200 -9.03 22.41 2.01
CA THR A 200 -10.33 23.11 2.08
C THR A 200 -10.17 24.63 2.10
N ALA A 201 -9.05 25.12 2.64
CA ALA A 201 -8.76 26.57 2.70
C ALA A 201 -8.36 27.17 1.35
N TYR A 202 -7.75 26.37 0.44
CA TYR A 202 -7.14 26.86 -0.79
C TYR A 202 -7.60 26.12 -2.04
N SER A 203 -8.63 25.27 -1.92
CA SER A 203 -9.18 24.52 -3.06
C SER A 203 -10.69 24.31 -2.89
N LYS A 204 -11.29 23.53 -3.80
CA LYS A 204 -12.70 23.13 -3.72
C LYS A 204 -12.91 21.79 -3.01
N LEU A 205 -11.92 21.30 -2.26
CA LEU A 205 -12.11 20.11 -1.42
C LEU A 205 -13.14 20.40 -0.33
N LEU A 206 -14.03 19.43 -0.10
CA LEU A 206 -15.04 19.52 0.96
C LEU A 206 -14.49 19.08 2.32
N SER A 207 -13.39 18.33 2.33
CA SER A 207 -12.71 17.85 3.53
C SER A 207 -11.23 17.69 3.25
N ASP A 208 -10.39 17.93 4.27
CA ASP A 208 -8.97 17.60 4.23
C ASP A 208 -8.70 16.12 4.57
N ASN A 209 -9.74 15.39 4.98
CA ASN A 209 -9.69 13.93 5.12
C ASN A 209 -10.08 13.28 3.78
N ILE A 210 -9.12 12.63 3.12
CA ILE A 210 -9.30 12.01 1.82
C ILE A 210 -9.49 10.50 2.02
N GLU A 211 -10.64 9.99 1.60
CA GLU A 211 -10.97 8.56 1.71
C GLU A 211 -10.43 7.76 0.53
N SER A 212 -10.55 8.29 -0.69
CA SER A 212 -10.09 7.63 -1.90
C SER A 212 -9.80 8.63 -3.01
N MET A 213 -9.00 8.21 -3.98
CA MET A 213 -8.70 8.99 -5.18
C MET A 213 -8.69 8.10 -6.42
N ALA A 214 -9.09 8.68 -7.56
CA ALA A 214 -8.97 8.03 -8.85
C ALA A 214 -8.60 9.07 -9.91
N ILE A 215 -7.86 8.66 -10.94
CA ILE A 215 -7.52 9.48 -12.11
C ILE A 215 -8.26 8.94 -13.33
N ASN A 216 -8.86 9.85 -14.11
CA ASN A 216 -9.35 9.53 -15.42
C ASN A 216 -8.25 9.83 -16.44
N GLU A 217 -7.61 8.79 -16.97
CA GLU A 217 -6.51 8.93 -17.94
C GLU A 217 -6.97 9.34 -19.37
N LYS A 218 -8.28 9.54 -19.57
CA LYS A 218 -8.84 9.87 -20.89
C LYS A 218 -8.91 11.38 -21.21
N THR A 219 -8.25 12.23 -20.43
CA THR A 219 -8.18 13.67 -20.69
C THR A 219 -6.75 14.10 -20.98
#